data_e7aaafd1f56708adcbca72c8ee57e39b
#
_entry.id   e7aaafd1f56708adcbca72c8ee57e39b
#
_cell.length_a   1.000
_cell.length_b   1.000
_cell.length_c   1.000
_cell.angle_alpha   90.00
_cell.angle_beta   90.00
_cell.angle_gamma   90.00
#
_symmetry.space_group_name_H-M   'P 1'
#
loop_
_entity.id
_entity.type
_entity.pdbx_description
1 polymer ?
#
loop_
_entity_poly.entity_id
_entity_poly.type
_entity_poly.pdbx_seq_one_letter_code
_entity_poly.pdbx_strand_id
1 'polypeptide(L)'
;MKKILLTMCIALCLPVMCMAKERLVLIGDASLAPHSIANPDVRGWGEKLSALFTDKVEVLNFAQAGESTHTLVDGRLKKIINQCHSGDFVVLQLGQNDLRDEYGKMYYPAADMATQLADIVTQLQKKRVKVILCTPVVQPYYMEGQVIERMGVYADVIRRVAKAKQTYLIDMEQLTMDWISTIGEQNASLFFKNISADTQRREYLLTEAGATEVSRLFVEEVLEQKIKKLKKHVVLSIEQQ
;
A
#
# COMPACT_ATOMS: atom_id res chain seq x y z
N MET A 1 -53.80 17.17 -53.63
CA MET A 1 -53.53 16.24 -52.54
C MET A 1 -52.01 16.24 -52.30
N LYS A 2 -51.49 16.98 -51.29
CA LYS A 2 -50.06 17.04 -50.93
C LYS A 2 -49.80 15.97 -49.91
N LYS A 3 -48.90 15.01 -50.22
CA LYS A 3 -48.41 14.00 -49.28
C LYS A 3 -47.29 14.65 -48.42
N ILE A 4 -47.52 14.78 -47.12
CA ILE A 4 -46.53 15.20 -46.14
C ILE A 4 -45.74 13.95 -45.75
N LEU A 5 -44.46 13.92 -46.11
CA LEU A 5 -43.52 12.88 -45.69
C LEU A 5 -42.96 13.27 -44.30
N LEU A 6 -43.41 12.56 -43.26
CA LEU A 6 -42.94 12.75 -41.90
C LEU A 6 -41.65 11.95 -41.69
N THR A 7 -40.51 12.61 -41.78
CA THR A 7 -39.20 11.98 -41.52
C THR A 7 -38.99 11.92 -40.02
N MET A 8 -39.13 10.72 -39.44
CA MET A 8 -38.87 10.47 -38.01
C MET A 8 -37.36 10.31 -37.78
N CYS A 9 -36.71 11.36 -37.27
CA CYS A 9 -35.34 11.27 -36.82
C CYS A 9 -35.27 10.47 -35.51
N ILE A 10 -34.86 9.20 -35.59
CA ILE A 10 -34.50 8.41 -34.43
C ILE A 10 -33.12 8.88 -33.96
N ALA A 11 -33.10 9.69 -32.93
CA ALA A 11 -31.86 10.05 -32.23
C ALA A 11 -31.33 8.81 -31.51
N LEU A 12 -30.30 8.21 -32.03
CA LEU A 12 -29.58 7.09 -31.41
C LEU A 12 -28.83 7.63 -30.20
N CYS A 13 -29.46 7.65 -29.01
CA CYS A 13 -28.78 7.87 -27.75
C CYS A 13 -27.86 6.67 -27.47
N LEU A 14 -26.62 6.74 -27.92
CA LEU A 14 -25.59 5.80 -27.48
C LEU A 14 -25.35 6.05 -25.97
N PRO A 15 -25.56 5.05 -25.10
CA PRO A 15 -25.21 5.22 -23.70
C PRO A 15 -23.70 5.44 -23.62
N VAL A 16 -23.28 6.61 -23.13
CA VAL A 16 -21.91 6.82 -22.71
C VAL A 16 -21.69 5.85 -21.54
N MET A 17 -21.09 4.70 -21.83
CA MET A 17 -20.65 3.78 -20.79
C MET A 17 -19.56 4.50 -19.99
N CYS A 18 -19.98 5.17 -18.92
CA CYS A 18 -19.05 5.64 -17.89
C CYS A 18 -18.40 4.38 -17.30
N MET A 19 -17.19 4.05 -17.77
CA MET A 19 -16.46 2.93 -17.22
C MET A 19 -16.10 3.30 -15.77
N ALA A 20 -16.64 2.53 -14.83
CA ALA A 20 -16.31 2.70 -13.42
C ALA A 20 -14.80 2.60 -13.23
N LYS A 21 -14.24 3.52 -12.41
CA LYS A 21 -12.83 3.48 -12.04
C LYS A 21 -12.50 2.19 -11.29
N GLU A 22 -11.32 1.64 -11.54
CA GLU A 22 -10.75 0.63 -10.63
C GLU A 22 -10.40 1.33 -9.32
N ARG A 23 -10.72 0.74 -8.19
CA ARG A 23 -10.44 1.33 -6.88
C ARG A 23 -9.30 0.57 -6.22
N LEU A 24 -8.31 1.34 -5.72
CA LEU A 24 -7.16 0.86 -4.96
C LEU A 24 -7.26 1.40 -3.54
N VAL A 25 -7.72 0.57 -2.63
CA VAL A 25 -7.90 0.89 -1.21
C VAL A 25 -6.61 0.52 -0.48
N LEU A 26 -6.06 1.47 0.27
CA LEU A 26 -4.83 1.27 1.04
C LEU A 26 -5.15 1.19 2.52
N ILE A 27 -4.65 0.17 3.19
CA ILE A 27 -4.75 -0.05 4.63
C ILE A 27 -3.34 -0.35 5.13
N GLY A 28 -2.88 0.37 6.15
CA GLY A 28 -1.53 0.17 6.66
C GLY A 28 -1.14 1.18 7.73
N ASP A 29 0.15 1.21 7.98
CA ASP A 29 0.79 2.02 9.02
C ASP A 29 1.33 3.37 8.51
N ALA A 30 2.20 3.99 9.32
CA ALA A 30 2.77 5.31 9.05
C ALA A 30 3.53 5.40 7.72
N SER A 31 4.16 4.32 7.25
CA SER A 31 4.92 4.34 6.00
C SER A 31 4.03 4.51 4.77
N LEU A 32 2.77 4.08 4.87
CA LEU A 32 1.75 4.17 3.82
C LEU A 32 0.82 5.38 4.00
N ALA A 33 0.65 5.86 5.24
CA ALA A 33 -0.33 6.87 5.63
C ALA A 33 0.01 8.27 5.11
N PRO A 34 -1.00 9.14 4.88
CA PRO A 34 -0.75 10.54 4.57
C PRO A 34 -0.22 11.30 5.79
N HIS A 35 0.83 12.11 5.58
CA HIS A 35 1.50 12.89 6.64
C HIS A 35 1.46 14.41 6.44
N SER A 36 0.94 14.89 5.33
CA SER A 36 1.13 16.27 4.83
C SER A 36 0.79 17.39 5.81
N ILE A 37 -0.10 17.17 6.78
CA ILE A 37 -0.54 18.22 7.71
C ILE A 37 0.30 18.22 8.99
N ALA A 38 0.61 17.05 9.54
CA ALA A 38 1.26 16.93 10.83
C ALA A 38 2.79 17.03 10.75
N ASN A 39 3.38 16.63 9.65
CA ASN A 39 4.81 16.67 9.42
C ASN A 39 5.12 16.90 7.93
N PRO A 40 5.39 18.15 7.52
CA PRO A 40 5.56 18.50 6.11
C PRO A 40 6.80 17.88 5.45
N ASP A 41 7.76 17.41 6.23
CA ASP A 41 9.02 16.84 5.71
C ASP A 41 8.95 15.34 5.42
N VAL A 42 7.84 14.69 5.76
CA VAL A 42 7.64 13.26 5.53
C VAL A 42 6.38 12.98 4.74
N ARG A 43 6.37 11.84 4.05
CA ARG A 43 5.26 11.38 3.23
C ARG A 43 5.09 9.86 3.40
N GLY A 44 3.85 9.40 3.34
CA GLY A 44 3.61 7.99 3.12
C GLY A 44 3.68 7.66 1.63
N TRP A 45 4.22 6.50 1.29
CA TRP A 45 4.30 6.12 -0.11
C TRP A 45 2.92 5.97 -0.79
N GLY A 46 1.87 5.71 0.00
CA GLY A 46 0.51 5.69 -0.51
C GLY A 46 0.03 7.03 -1.07
N GLU A 47 0.62 8.16 -0.65
CA GLU A 47 0.31 9.50 -1.18
C GLU A 47 0.78 9.68 -2.63
N LYS A 48 1.78 8.92 -3.08
CA LYS A 48 2.36 9.04 -4.41
C LYS A 48 1.70 8.15 -5.45
N LEU A 49 0.93 7.15 -5.03
CA LEU A 49 0.36 6.15 -5.94
C LEU A 49 -0.59 6.73 -6.98
N SER A 50 -1.37 7.74 -6.62
CA SER A 50 -2.31 8.35 -7.59
C SER A 50 -1.63 8.95 -8.81
N ALA A 51 -0.39 9.43 -8.68
CA ALA A 51 0.40 9.97 -9.78
C ALA A 51 0.98 8.89 -10.70
N LEU A 52 1.04 7.65 -10.22
CA LEU A 52 1.60 6.51 -10.97
C LEU A 52 0.52 5.69 -11.70
N PHE A 53 -0.74 6.12 -11.62
CA PHE A 53 -1.85 5.52 -12.35
C PHE A 53 -2.59 6.57 -13.16
N THR A 54 -3.23 6.13 -14.24
CA THR A 54 -4.15 7.00 -15.00
C THR A 54 -5.37 7.38 -14.13
N ASP A 55 -6.16 8.34 -14.58
CA ASP A 55 -7.43 8.75 -13.97
C ASP A 55 -8.49 7.63 -13.86
N LYS A 56 -8.20 6.46 -14.43
CA LYS A 56 -9.03 5.24 -14.33
C LYS A 56 -8.84 4.47 -13.03
N VAL A 57 -7.84 4.84 -12.21
CA VAL A 57 -7.65 4.26 -10.86
C VAL A 57 -7.93 5.33 -9.83
N GLU A 58 -8.82 5.05 -8.90
CA GLU A 58 -9.08 5.86 -7.71
C GLU A 58 -8.33 5.26 -6.52
N VAL A 59 -7.39 6.02 -5.96
CA VAL A 59 -6.63 5.60 -4.77
C VAL A 59 -7.30 6.15 -3.52
N LEU A 60 -7.71 5.26 -2.62
CA LEU A 60 -8.37 5.58 -1.35
C LEU A 60 -7.47 5.16 -0.19
N ASN A 61 -6.80 6.11 0.42
CA ASN A 61 -5.83 5.84 1.47
C ASN A 61 -6.46 5.93 2.87
N PHE A 62 -6.65 4.77 3.50
CA PHE A 62 -7.13 4.61 4.89
C PHE A 62 -6.00 4.24 5.86
N ALA A 63 -4.75 4.22 5.41
CA ALA A 63 -3.63 3.96 6.30
C ALA A 63 -3.51 5.00 7.41
N GLN A 64 -3.06 4.59 8.58
CA GLN A 64 -2.93 5.45 9.76
C GLN A 64 -1.65 5.12 10.53
N ALA A 65 -0.94 6.15 10.97
CA ALA A 65 0.23 5.98 11.82
C ALA A 65 -0.13 5.19 13.09
N GLY A 66 0.75 4.26 13.47
CA GLY A 66 0.55 3.40 14.64
C GLY A 66 -0.38 2.20 14.41
N GLU A 67 -0.93 2.01 13.22
CA GLU A 67 -1.82 0.87 12.94
C GLU A 67 -1.06 -0.45 12.99
N SER A 68 -1.59 -1.42 13.73
CA SER A 68 -1.20 -2.83 13.76
C SER A 68 -2.38 -3.71 13.34
N THR A 69 -2.17 -5.03 13.21
CA THR A 69 -3.31 -5.93 12.94
C THR A 69 -4.34 -5.86 14.06
N HIS A 70 -3.89 -5.74 15.30
CA HIS A 70 -4.75 -5.66 16.49
C HIS A 70 -5.58 -4.36 16.50
N THR A 71 -4.94 -3.19 16.39
CA THR A 71 -5.64 -1.91 16.43
C THR A 71 -6.62 -1.73 15.27
N LEU A 72 -6.28 -2.27 14.09
CA LEU A 72 -7.17 -2.25 12.93
C LEU A 72 -8.47 -3.01 13.20
N VAL A 73 -8.39 -4.24 13.75
CA VAL A 73 -9.56 -5.09 14.02
C VAL A 73 -10.46 -4.47 15.07
N ASP A 74 -9.90 -3.97 16.16
CA ASP A 74 -10.67 -3.41 17.28
C ASP A 74 -11.34 -2.08 16.94
N GLY A 75 -10.85 -1.37 15.94
CA GLY A 75 -11.32 -0.01 15.65
C GLY A 75 -11.99 0.16 14.28
N ARG A 76 -11.23 0.00 13.22
CA ARG A 76 -11.52 0.60 11.92
C ARG A 76 -11.88 -0.40 10.81
N LEU A 77 -11.45 -1.64 10.92
CA LEU A 77 -11.56 -2.65 9.87
C LEU A 77 -12.98 -2.73 9.30
N LYS A 78 -13.98 -2.86 10.17
CA LYS A 78 -15.38 -2.98 9.74
C LYS A 78 -15.87 -1.75 8.94
N LYS A 79 -15.43 -0.55 9.34
CA LYS A 79 -15.78 0.70 8.64
C LYS A 79 -15.15 0.73 7.24
N ILE A 80 -13.89 0.32 7.13
CA ILE A 80 -13.17 0.28 5.85
C ILE A 80 -13.79 -0.80 4.93
N ILE A 81 -14.01 -2.00 5.44
CA ILE A 81 -14.64 -3.10 4.67
C ILE A 81 -16.01 -2.68 4.12
N ASN A 82 -16.79 -1.90 4.88
CA ASN A 82 -18.09 -1.42 4.40
C ASN A 82 -17.98 -0.43 3.25
N GLN A 83 -16.86 0.24 3.08
CA GLN A 83 -16.58 1.13 1.95
C GLN A 83 -16.01 0.42 0.72
N CYS A 84 -15.57 -0.84 0.89
CA CYS A 84 -15.09 -1.64 -0.23
C CYS A 84 -16.23 -2.18 -1.07
N HIS A 85 -16.03 -2.18 -2.39
CA HIS A 85 -16.93 -2.76 -3.37
C HIS A 85 -16.34 -4.04 -3.99
N SER A 86 -17.22 -4.90 -4.51
CA SER A 86 -16.76 -6.08 -5.24
C SER A 86 -15.89 -5.69 -6.43
N GLY A 87 -14.71 -6.28 -6.53
CA GLY A 87 -13.73 -6.02 -7.58
C GLY A 87 -12.63 -5.01 -7.22
N ASP A 88 -12.81 -4.24 -6.14
CA ASP A 88 -11.76 -3.35 -5.62
C ASP A 88 -10.46 -4.11 -5.35
N PHE A 89 -9.34 -3.42 -5.43
CA PHE A 89 -8.06 -3.88 -4.90
C PHE A 89 -7.84 -3.30 -3.51
N VAL A 90 -7.37 -4.14 -2.59
CA VAL A 90 -7.02 -3.72 -1.23
C VAL A 90 -5.56 -4.04 -0.98
N VAL A 91 -4.73 -3.02 -0.86
CA VAL A 91 -3.36 -3.12 -0.36
C VAL A 91 -3.40 -3.15 1.15
N LEU A 92 -2.79 -4.14 1.76
CA LEU A 92 -2.72 -4.29 3.21
C LEU A 92 -1.25 -4.45 3.62
N GLN A 93 -0.70 -3.42 4.27
CA GLN A 93 0.67 -3.37 4.79
C GLN A 93 0.64 -3.13 6.30
N LEU A 94 0.85 -4.17 7.07
CA LEU A 94 0.90 -4.16 8.54
C LEU A 94 2.07 -5.02 9.01
N GLY A 95 2.39 -5.00 10.28
CA GLY A 95 3.41 -5.84 10.90
C GLY A 95 4.47 -5.04 11.66
N GLN A 96 4.80 -3.83 11.22
CA GLN A 96 5.82 -3.02 11.88
C GLN A 96 5.41 -2.62 13.30
N ASN A 97 4.16 -2.27 13.50
CA ASN A 97 3.65 -1.94 14.82
C ASN A 97 3.26 -3.17 15.63
N ASP A 98 3.04 -4.32 14.98
CA ASP A 98 2.87 -5.61 15.67
C ASP A 98 4.19 -6.08 16.31
N LEU A 99 5.33 -5.79 15.66
CA LEU A 99 6.67 -6.05 16.18
C LEU A 99 7.09 -5.11 17.33
N ARG A 100 6.48 -3.91 17.41
CA ARG A 100 6.89 -2.89 18.38
C ARG A 100 6.60 -3.30 19.81
N ASP A 101 7.60 -3.89 20.46
CA ASP A 101 7.57 -4.23 21.88
C ASP A 101 8.59 -3.47 22.73
N GLU A 102 8.87 -2.27 22.45
CA GLU A 102 9.82 -1.59 23.32
C GLU A 102 9.22 -1.17 24.69
N TYR A 103 7.88 -1.34 24.91
CA TYR A 103 7.20 -0.96 26.18
C TYR A 103 5.95 -1.79 26.52
N GLY A 104 5.79 -2.99 26.03
CA GLY A 104 4.73 -3.90 26.48
C GLY A 104 3.28 -3.51 26.14
N LYS A 105 3.06 -2.46 25.32
CA LYS A 105 1.70 -1.97 25.00
C LYS A 105 1.26 -2.26 23.57
N MET A 106 2.15 -2.64 22.67
CA MET A 106 1.85 -2.81 21.25
C MET A 106 2.39 -4.12 20.66
N TYR A 107 3.09 -4.90 21.46
CA TYR A 107 3.59 -6.21 21.03
C TYR A 107 2.43 -7.17 20.77
N TYR A 108 2.40 -7.68 19.57
CA TYR A 108 1.46 -8.73 19.20
C TYR A 108 2.23 -9.95 18.71
N PRO A 109 2.15 -11.10 19.40
CA PRO A 109 2.91 -12.28 19.02
C PRO A 109 2.71 -12.67 17.57
N ALA A 110 3.77 -13.07 16.88
CA ALA A 110 3.72 -13.40 15.46
C ALA A 110 2.68 -14.47 15.10
N ALA A 111 2.41 -15.42 16.02
CA ALA A 111 1.37 -16.43 15.84
C ALA A 111 -0.04 -15.83 15.87
N ASP A 112 -0.27 -14.87 16.77
CA ASP A 112 -1.55 -14.17 16.90
C ASP A 112 -1.75 -13.24 15.72
N MET A 113 -0.69 -12.51 15.32
CA MET A 113 -0.70 -11.73 14.08
C MET A 113 -1.06 -12.58 12.87
N ALA A 114 -0.50 -13.78 12.75
CA ALA A 114 -0.80 -14.69 11.64
C ALA A 114 -2.30 -15.04 11.57
N THR A 115 -2.87 -15.37 12.72
CA THR A 115 -4.30 -15.69 12.83
C THR A 115 -5.15 -14.49 12.46
N GLN A 116 -4.86 -13.34 13.03
CA GLN A 116 -5.64 -12.13 12.83
C GLN A 116 -5.52 -11.58 11.40
N LEU A 117 -4.32 -11.59 10.82
CA LEU A 117 -4.10 -11.20 9.43
C LEU A 117 -4.88 -12.12 8.47
N ALA A 118 -4.88 -13.43 8.74
CA ALA A 118 -5.64 -14.40 7.96
C ALA A 118 -7.15 -14.14 8.03
N ASP A 119 -7.66 -13.73 9.19
CA ASP A 119 -9.07 -13.37 9.39
C ASP A 119 -9.43 -12.05 8.70
N ILE A 120 -8.56 -11.04 8.76
CA ILE A 120 -8.72 -9.78 8.01
C ILE A 120 -8.85 -10.08 6.50
N VAL A 121 -7.93 -10.87 5.97
CA VAL A 121 -7.95 -11.28 4.55
C VAL A 121 -9.24 -12.01 4.21
N THR A 122 -9.70 -12.92 5.07
CA THR A 122 -10.94 -13.66 4.85
C THR A 122 -12.16 -12.73 4.80
N GLN A 123 -12.23 -11.73 5.69
CA GLN A 123 -13.31 -10.74 5.69
C GLN A 123 -13.32 -9.91 4.41
N LEU A 124 -12.15 -9.48 3.95
CA LEU A 124 -11.98 -8.76 2.69
C LEU A 124 -12.40 -9.62 1.50
N GLN A 125 -11.94 -10.88 1.44
CA GLN A 125 -12.31 -11.80 0.35
C GLN A 125 -13.82 -12.10 0.30
N LYS A 126 -14.52 -12.11 1.43
CA LYS A 126 -16.00 -12.22 1.47
C LYS A 126 -16.69 -11.06 0.75
N LYS A 127 -16.06 -9.89 0.69
CA LYS A 127 -16.52 -8.74 -0.12
C LYS A 127 -16.17 -8.85 -1.60
N ARG A 128 -15.49 -9.94 -2.02
CA ARG A 128 -15.00 -10.14 -3.39
C ARG A 128 -14.01 -9.06 -3.84
N VAL A 129 -13.25 -8.51 -2.92
CA VAL A 129 -12.11 -7.64 -3.24
C VAL A 129 -10.87 -8.49 -3.51
N LYS A 130 -9.90 -7.91 -4.20
CA LYS A 130 -8.62 -8.53 -4.51
C LYS A 130 -7.59 -7.99 -3.54
N VAL A 131 -7.12 -8.85 -2.65
CA VAL A 131 -6.14 -8.45 -1.63
C VAL A 131 -4.72 -8.54 -2.20
N ILE A 132 -3.96 -7.50 -1.96
CA ILE A 132 -2.51 -7.41 -2.19
C ILE A 132 -1.88 -7.25 -0.81
N LEU A 133 -1.28 -8.31 -0.27
CA LEU A 133 -0.49 -8.22 0.95
C LEU A 133 0.87 -7.63 0.62
N CYS A 134 1.31 -6.67 1.45
CA CYS A 134 2.64 -6.11 1.37
C CYS A 134 3.38 -6.37 2.69
N THR A 135 4.62 -6.83 2.61
CA THR A 135 5.53 -6.78 3.76
C THR A 135 5.88 -5.33 4.06
N PRO A 136 6.26 -4.98 5.30
CA PRO A 136 6.64 -3.61 5.66
C PRO A 136 7.86 -3.10 4.89
N VAL A 137 7.90 -1.80 4.66
CA VAL A 137 9.07 -1.10 4.13
C VAL A 137 10.21 -1.16 5.15
N VAL A 138 11.42 -1.52 4.70
CA VAL A 138 12.61 -1.54 5.55
C VAL A 138 13.02 -0.13 5.95
N GLN A 139 13.39 0.04 7.21
CA GLN A 139 13.97 1.28 7.70
C GLN A 139 15.50 1.23 7.60
N PRO A 140 16.19 2.37 7.36
CA PRO A 140 17.61 2.44 7.10
C PRO A 140 18.44 2.29 8.38
N TYR A 141 18.39 1.12 9.00
CA TYR A 141 19.29 0.74 10.07
C TYR A 141 20.52 0.06 9.49
N TYR A 142 21.68 0.59 9.79
CA TYR A 142 22.95 0.05 9.32
C TYR A 142 23.81 -0.42 10.48
N MET A 143 24.53 -1.51 10.26
CA MET A 143 25.62 -2.01 11.09
C MET A 143 26.79 -2.38 10.18
N GLU A 144 27.94 -1.80 10.43
CA GLU A 144 29.16 -2.00 9.62
C GLU A 144 28.92 -1.72 8.11
N GLY A 145 28.06 -0.72 7.79
CA GLY A 145 27.73 -0.33 6.43
C GLY A 145 26.71 -1.23 5.72
N GLN A 146 26.20 -2.26 6.40
CA GLN A 146 25.17 -3.15 5.86
C GLN A 146 23.81 -2.85 6.47
N VAL A 147 22.75 -2.89 5.66
CA VAL A 147 21.37 -2.73 6.15
C VAL A 147 21.01 -3.94 6.99
N ILE A 148 20.37 -3.67 8.14
CA ILE A 148 19.92 -4.72 9.05
C ILE A 148 18.43 -4.94 8.84
N GLU A 149 18.07 -6.18 8.53
CA GLU A 149 16.68 -6.64 8.55
C GLU A 149 16.18 -6.69 10.01
N ARG A 150 15.00 -6.13 10.29
CA ARG A 150 14.44 -6.05 11.64
C ARG A 150 13.04 -6.63 11.78
N MET A 151 12.39 -7.00 10.67
CA MET A 151 11.03 -7.53 10.70
C MET A 151 10.97 -9.01 11.09
N GLY A 152 12.02 -9.78 10.77
CA GLY A 152 12.17 -11.18 11.17
C GLY A 152 10.92 -12.00 10.82
N VAL A 153 10.42 -12.71 11.84
CA VAL A 153 9.27 -13.62 11.68
C VAL A 153 7.98 -12.92 11.24
N TYR A 154 7.85 -11.60 11.40
CA TYR A 154 6.62 -10.87 11.04
C TYR A 154 6.46 -10.74 9.54
N ALA A 155 7.53 -10.45 8.80
CA ALA A 155 7.50 -10.48 7.34
C ALA A 155 7.19 -11.88 6.82
N ASP A 156 7.77 -12.92 7.43
CA ASP A 156 7.47 -14.32 7.09
C ASP A 156 6.02 -14.71 7.37
N VAL A 157 5.41 -14.16 8.41
CA VAL A 157 3.97 -14.33 8.65
C VAL A 157 3.17 -13.83 7.46
N ILE A 158 3.47 -12.63 6.97
CA ILE A 158 2.76 -12.02 5.84
C ILE A 158 2.92 -12.90 4.57
N ARG A 159 4.15 -13.35 4.27
CA ARG A 159 4.43 -14.27 3.14
C ARG A 159 3.63 -15.57 3.24
N ARG A 160 3.60 -16.20 4.44
CA ARG A 160 2.84 -17.43 4.67
C ARG A 160 1.33 -17.22 4.55
N VAL A 161 0.80 -16.13 5.09
CA VAL A 161 -0.64 -15.81 4.99
C VAL A 161 -1.01 -15.52 3.54
N ALA A 162 -0.20 -14.78 2.79
CA ALA A 162 -0.43 -14.53 1.37
C ALA A 162 -0.56 -15.84 0.59
N LYS A 163 0.38 -16.76 0.81
CA LYS A 163 0.36 -18.09 0.19
C LYS A 163 -0.88 -18.90 0.58
N ALA A 164 -1.19 -18.95 1.89
CA ALA A 164 -2.32 -19.74 2.40
C ALA A 164 -3.68 -19.20 1.94
N LYS A 165 -3.81 -17.88 1.82
CA LYS A 165 -5.06 -17.21 1.38
C LYS A 165 -5.12 -16.96 -0.12
N GLN A 166 -4.09 -17.35 -0.87
CA GLN A 166 -3.99 -17.17 -2.33
C GLN A 166 -4.22 -15.69 -2.74
N THR A 167 -3.60 -14.77 -2.01
CA THR A 167 -3.59 -13.35 -2.35
C THR A 167 -2.38 -13.00 -3.21
N TYR A 168 -2.38 -11.81 -3.80
CA TYR A 168 -1.14 -11.23 -4.30
C TYR A 168 -0.23 -10.91 -3.10
N LEU A 169 1.07 -11.03 -3.32
CA LEU A 169 2.11 -10.60 -2.38
C LEU A 169 3.07 -9.68 -3.12
N ILE A 170 3.24 -8.47 -2.61
CA ILE A 170 4.34 -7.58 -3.01
C ILE A 170 5.30 -7.50 -1.82
N ASP A 171 6.48 -8.06 -2.00
CA ASP A 171 7.49 -8.18 -0.93
C ASP A 171 8.28 -6.88 -0.79
N MET A 172 7.62 -5.86 -0.20
CA MET A 172 8.20 -4.53 -0.02
C MET A 172 9.46 -4.57 0.86
N GLU A 173 9.55 -5.53 1.80
CA GLU A 173 10.75 -5.71 2.60
C GLU A 173 11.95 -6.04 1.72
N GLN A 174 11.84 -7.05 0.86
CA GLN A 174 12.94 -7.43 -0.04
C GLN A 174 13.29 -6.30 -1.01
N LEU A 175 12.27 -5.71 -1.65
CA LEU A 175 12.47 -4.61 -2.62
C LEU A 175 13.18 -3.41 -2.00
N THR A 176 12.72 -3.01 -0.81
CA THR A 176 13.31 -1.85 -0.14
C THR A 176 14.64 -2.18 0.54
N MET A 177 14.88 -3.43 0.95
CA MET A 177 16.18 -3.90 1.41
C MET A 177 17.24 -3.76 0.30
N ASP A 178 16.94 -4.26 -0.90
CA ASP A 178 17.82 -4.20 -2.05
C ASP A 178 18.09 -2.74 -2.47
N TRP A 179 17.04 -1.93 -2.51
CA TRP A 179 17.16 -0.52 -2.82
C TRP A 179 18.02 0.24 -1.79
N ILE A 180 17.74 0.09 -0.48
CA ILE A 180 18.48 0.78 0.59
C ILE A 180 19.96 0.31 0.60
N SER A 181 20.22 -0.95 0.33
CA SER A 181 21.57 -1.49 0.20
C SER A 181 22.33 -0.83 -0.96
N THR A 182 21.63 -0.57 -2.06
CA THR A 182 22.21 0.06 -3.26
C THR A 182 22.53 1.53 -3.03
N ILE A 183 21.66 2.30 -2.38
CA ILE A 183 21.90 3.73 -2.12
C ILE A 183 22.96 3.96 -1.04
N GLY A 184 23.13 3.01 -0.14
CA GLY A 184 24.10 3.05 0.95
C GLY A 184 23.76 4.02 2.08
N GLU A 185 24.42 3.86 3.22
CA GLU A 185 24.15 4.61 4.45
C GLU A 185 24.26 6.14 4.27
N GLN A 186 25.23 6.59 3.49
CA GLN A 186 25.50 8.02 3.29
C GLN A 186 24.35 8.75 2.59
N ASN A 187 23.62 8.05 1.72
CA ASN A 187 22.51 8.63 0.95
C ASN A 187 21.15 8.38 1.60
N ALA A 188 21.08 7.54 2.63
CA ALA A 188 19.79 7.17 3.25
C ALA A 188 19.00 8.37 3.76
N SER A 189 19.67 9.44 4.23
CA SER A 189 19.03 10.66 4.72
C SER A 189 18.28 11.47 3.64
N LEU A 190 18.55 11.21 2.36
CA LEU A 190 17.79 11.82 1.25
C LEU A 190 16.39 11.23 1.16
N PHE A 191 16.22 9.98 1.55
CA PHE A 191 15.01 9.20 1.38
C PHE A 191 14.26 8.92 2.69
N PHE A 192 14.95 9.03 3.82
CA PHE A 192 14.40 8.76 5.13
C PHE A 192 14.74 9.87 6.11
N LYS A 193 13.75 10.26 6.91
CA LYS A 193 13.92 11.21 8.00
C LYS A 193 13.75 10.51 9.34
N ASN A 194 14.74 10.64 10.22
CA ASN A 194 14.58 10.24 11.60
C ASN A 194 13.64 11.23 12.31
N ILE A 195 12.53 10.73 12.82
CA ILE A 195 11.50 11.53 13.50
C ILE A 195 11.53 11.35 15.02
N SER A 196 12.37 10.45 15.54
CA SER A 196 12.50 10.24 16.99
C SER A 196 13.25 11.40 17.63
N ALA A 197 12.69 11.92 18.71
CA ALA A 197 13.36 12.85 19.60
C ALA A 197 14.41 12.15 20.51
N ASP A 198 14.28 10.84 20.67
CA ASP A 198 15.21 10.01 21.44
C ASP A 198 16.41 9.61 20.59
N THR A 199 17.60 10.00 21.00
CA THR A 199 18.86 9.69 20.28
C THR A 199 19.23 8.21 20.30
N GLN A 200 18.71 7.46 21.26
CA GLN A 200 18.95 6.01 21.39
C GLN A 200 17.93 5.19 20.57
N ARG A 201 16.83 5.83 20.14
CA ARG A 201 15.76 5.20 19.40
C ARG A 201 15.55 5.92 18.09
N ARG A 202 15.96 5.30 17.03
CA ARG A 202 15.72 5.85 15.70
C ARG A 202 14.38 5.36 15.19
N GLU A 203 13.57 6.26 14.72
CA GLU A 203 12.34 5.98 13.98
C GLU A 203 12.38 6.74 12.67
N TYR A 204 12.30 6.01 11.57
CA TYR A 204 12.42 6.61 10.25
C TYR A 204 11.07 6.61 9.53
N LEU A 205 10.75 7.74 8.93
CA LEU A 205 9.70 7.87 7.93
C LEU A 205 10.32 8.31 6.59
N LEU A 206 9.57 8.06 5.52
CA LEU A 206 10.00 8.43 4.18
C LEU A 206 9.94 9.94 3.98
N THR A 207 10.92 10.50 3.29
CA THR A 207 10.83 11.84 2.70
C THR A 207 9.94 11.81 1.45
N GLU A 208 9.73 12.97 0.83
CA GLU A 208 9.06 13.05 -0.48
C GLU A 208 9.73 12.14 -1.52
N ALA A 209 11.08 12.18 -1.60
CA ALA A 209 11.85 11.34 -2.52
C ALA A 209 11.74 9.85 -2.17
N GLY A 210 11.82 9.51 -0.88
CA GLY A 210 11.67 8.13 -0.42
C GLY A 210 10.27 7.56 -0.72
N ALA A 211 9.23 8.34 -0.46
CA ALA A 211 7.86 7.95 -0.76
C ALA A 211 7.63 7.73 -2.27
N THR A 212 8.22 8.57 -3.10
CA THR A 212 8.16 8.43 -4.56
C THR A 212 8.83 7.13 -5.01
N GLU A 213 10.02 6.85 -4.50
CA GLU A 213 10.75 5.64 -4.87
C GLU A 213 10.04 4.35 -4.41
N VAL A 214 9.58 4.30 -3.16
CA VAL A 214 8.83 3.14 -2.65
C VAL A 214 7.54 2.91 -3.43
N SER A 215 6.85 3.97 -3.84
CA SER A 215 5.67 3.85 -4.70
C SER A 215 6.01 3.30 -6.08
N ARG A 216 7.16 3.71 -6.64
CA ARG A 216 7.67 3.21 -7.92
C ARG A 216 7.94 1.70 -7.83
N LEU A 217 8.65 1.25 -6.78
CA LEU A 217 8.92 -0.17 -6.54
C LEU A 217 7.61 -0.99 -6.46
N PHE A 218 6.61 -0.49 -5.74
CA PHE A 218 5.29 -1.14 -5.66
C PHE A 218 4.65 -1.28 -7.05
N VAL A 219 4.66 -0.22 -7.85
CA VAL A 219 4.01 -0.23 -9.17
C VAL A 219 4.77 -1.09 -10.17
N GLU A 220 6.09 -1.18 -10.09
CA GLU A 220 6.89 -2.10 -10.89
C GLU A 220 6.50 -3.55 -10.61
N GLU A 221 6.29 -3.92 -9.34
CA GLU A 221 5.78 -5.23 -8.98
C GLU A 221 4.34 -5.48 -9.49
N VAL A 222 3.49 -4.45 -9.51
CA VAL A 222 2.15 -4.55 -10.14
C VAL A 222 2.27 -4.92 -11.63
N LEU A 223 3.28 -4.40 -12.32
CA LEU A 223 3.57 -4.72 -13.72
C LEU A 223 4.16 -6.12 -13.86
N GLU A 224 5.17 -6.46 -13.07
CA GLU A 224 5.89 -7.73 -13.11
C GLU A 224 4.97 -8.92 -12.80
N GLN A 225 4.20 -8.83 -11.72
CA GLN A 225 3.22 -9.86 -11.34
C GLN A 225 1.98 -9.84 -12.22
N LYS A 226 1.89 -8.92 -13.18
CA LYS A 226 0.79 -8.81 -14.13
C LYS A 226 -0.58 -8.71 -13.45
N ILE A 227 -0.69 -7.91 -12.38
CA ILE A 227 -1.95 -7.70 -11.67
C ILE A 227 -2.96 -7.06 -12.63
N LYS A 228 -3.80 -7.92 -13.23
CA LYS A 228 -4.44 -7.74 -14.55
C LYS A 228 -5.11 -6.39 -14.79
N LYS A 229 -5.88 -5.88 -13.84
CA LYS A 229 -6.61 -4.63 -14.06
C LYS A 229 -5.73 -3.42 -13.77
N LEU A 230 -4.97 -3.45 -12.68
CA LEU A 230 -4.11 -2.33 -12.28
C LEU A 230 -3.02 -2.04 -13.31
N LYS A 231 -2.33 -3.07 -13.81
CA LYS A 231 -1.22 -2.89 -14.76
C LYS A 231 -1.57 -2.13 -16.03
N LYS A 232 -2.85 -2.16 -16.46
CA LYS A 232 -3.31 -1.45 -17.65
C LYS A 232 -3.37 0.07 -17.47
N HIS A 233 -3.34 0.50 -16.24
CA HIS A 233 -3.51 1.89 -15.85
C HIS A 233 -2.27 2.49 -15.23
N VAL A 234 -1.16 1.76 -15.22
CA VAL A 234 0.12 2.26 -14.74
C VAL A 234 0.66 3.30 -15.73
N VAL A 235 1.07 4.44 -15.19
CA VAL A 235 1.77 5.51 -15.89
C VAL A 235 3.14 5.62 -15.26
N LEU A 236 4.07 4.74 -15.66
CA LEU A 236 5.48 4.99 -15.38
C LEU A 236 5.98 5.95 -16.45
N SER A 237 6.25 7.18 -16.07
CA SER A 237 7.15 8.03 -16.83
C SER A 237 8.52 7.33 -16.77
N ILE A 238 8.86 6.61 -17.82
CA ILE A 238 10.22 6.09 -17.99
C ILE A 238 11.05 7.32 -18.35
N GLU A 239 11.34 8.16 -17.37
CA GLU A 239 12.49 9.04 -17.44
C GLU A 239 13.69 8.18 -17.03
N GLN A 240 14.27 7.55 -18.04
CA GLN A 240 15.62 7.05 -17.96
C GLN A 240 16.53 8.27 -17.77
N GLN A 241 17.12 8.38 -16.60
CA GLN A 241 18.38 9.08 -16.40
C GLN A 241 19.32 8.24 -15.55
#